data_fc0b59e9b1641c35978779110d23184b
#
_entry.id   fc0b59e9b1641c35978779110d23184b
#
_cell.length_a   1.000
_cell.length_b   1.000
_cell.length_c   1.000
_cell.angle_alpha   90.00
_cell.angle_beta   90.00
_cell.angle_gamma   90.00
#
_symmetry.space_group_name_H-M   'P 1'
#
loop_
_entity.id
_entity.type
_entity.pdbx_description
1 polymer ?
#
loop_
_entity_poly.entity_id
_entity_poly.type
_entity_poly.pdbx_seq_one_letter_code
_entity_poly.pdbx_strand_id
1 'polypeptide(L)'
;VSLPLKRVDLFTDGACLGNPGPGGWAALLRYGKREKLLSGGEPCTTNNRMELRAALEGLLALKEPCQVHLHTDSQYLKRAFAEGWVERWQKNGWRTAEGKPVKNQDLWQALLKALEGHRVSFHWVEGHSGHPENERVDREARRQAKAQPKVPCPPKEGTLF
;
A
#
# COMPACT_ATOMS: atom_id res chain seq x y z
N VAL A 1 -0.93 31.43 12.45
CA VAL A 1 -0.82 31.26 11.00
C VAL A 1 -0.14 29.93 10.70
N SER A 2 -0.85 29.04 10.07
CA SER A 2 -0.27 27.77 9.66
C SER A 2 0.59 27.96 8.41
N LEU A 3 1.80 27.39 8.43
CA LEU A 3 2.64 27.38 7.24
C LEU A 3 2.05 26.44 6.20
N PRO A 4 2.23 26.73 4.89
CA PRO A 4 1.79 25.80 3.87
C PRO A 4 2.51 24.46 4.01
N LEU A 5 1.77 23.38 3.82
CA LEU A 5 2.36 22.05 3.85
C LEU A 5 3.23 21.82 2.62
N LYS A 6 4.34 21.13 2.80
CA LYS A 6 5.20 20.75 1.68
C LYS A 6 4.48 19.73 0.79
N ARG A 7 4.56 19.95 -0.50
CA ARG A 7 3.96 19.04 -1.47
C ARG A 7 4.90 17.90 -1.78
N VAL A 8 4.42 16.68 -1.59
CA VAL A 8 5.17 15.47 -1.89
C VAL A 8 4.36 14.60 -2.84
N ASP A 9 4.99 14.09 -3.88
CA ASP A 9 4.40 13.07 -4.73
C ASP A 9 4.88 11.70 -4.25
N LEU A 10 3.94 10.79 -4.03
CA LEU A 10 4.22 9.43 -3.57
C LEU A 10 3.68 8.44 -4.60
N PHE A 11 4.57 7.63 -5.16
CA PHE A 11 4.20 6.60 -6.13
C PHE A 11 4.40 5.24 -5.47
N THR A 12 3.38 4.39 -5.53
CA THR A 12 3.41 3.10 -4.83
C THR A 12 3.00 1.95 -5.73
N ASP A 13 3.57 0.78 -5.47
CA ASP A 13 3.14 -0.45 -6.13
C ASP A 13 3.47 -1.65 -5.27
N GLY A 14 2.73 -2.73 -5.49
CA GLY A 14 2.95 -4.02 -4.85
C GLY A 14 2.93 -5.14 -5.89
N ALA A 15 3.68 -6.17 -5.63
CA ALA A 15 3.75 -7.34 -6.51
C ALA A 15 3.83 -8.61 -5.68
N CYS A 16 3.30 -9.71 -6.22
CA CYS A 16 3.36 -11.00 -5.53
C CYS A 16 3.53 -12.12 -6.56
N LEU A 17 4.47 -13.02 -6.27
CA LEU A 17 4.72 -14.21 -7.10
C LEU A 17 3.88 -15.36 -6.55
N GLY A 18 2.62 -15.40 -6.94
CA GLY A 18 1.63 -16.29 -6.37
C GLY A 18 0.74 -15.52 -5.39
N ASN A 19 -0.32 -16.15 -4.90
CA ASN A 19 -1.26 -15.47 -4.02
C ASN A 19 -1.95 -16.49 -3.10
N PRO A 20 -1.31 -16.88 -1.96
CA PRO A 20 -0.12 -16.27 -1.35
C PRO A 20 1.19 -16.73 -1.96
N GLY A 21 2.25 -15.94 -1.71
CA GLY A 21 3.59 -16.24 -2.16
C GLY A 21 4.56 -15.12 -1.83
N PRO A 22 5.80 -15.17 -2.35
CA PRO A 22 6.75 -14.09 -2.15
C PRO A 22 6.24 -12.79 -2.77
N GLY A 23 6.29 -11.71 -2.01
CA GLY A 23 5.82 -10.42 -2.48
C GLY A 23 6.81 -9.31 -2.20
N GLY A 24 6.63 -8.21 -2.93
CA GLY A 24 7.44 -7.01 -2.77
C GLY A 24 6.58 -5.77 -2.89
N TRP A 25 7.10 -4.69 -2.33
CA TRP A 25 6.46 -3.38 -2.41
C TRP A 25 7.51 -2.32 -2.69
N ALA A 26 7.10 -1.24 -3.28
CA ALA A 26 7.97 -0.09 -3.52
C ALA A 26 7.19 1.21 -3.36
N ALA A 27 7.88 2.21 -2.83
CA ALA A 27 7.33 3.55 -2.65
C ALA A 27 8.39 4.57 -3.05
N LEU A 28 8.05 5.43 -4.00
CA LEU A 28 8.93 6.50 -4.46
C LEU A 28 8.38 7.83 -3.96
N LEU A 29 9.19 8.51 -3.14
CA LEU A 29 8.86 9.84 -2.64
C LEU A 29 9.61 10.88 -3.45
N ARG A 30 8.91 11.92 -3.88
CA ARG A 30 9.51 13.04 -4.60
C ARG A 30 9.11 14.36 -3.99
N TYR A 31 10.10 15.14 -3.62
CA TYR A 31 9.92 16.50 -3.13
C TYR A 31 10.85 17.43 -3.93
N GLY A 32 10.27 18.21 -4.83
CA GLY A 32 11.05 19.02 -5.76
C GLY A 32 11.97 18.13 -6.61
N LYS A 33 13.27 18.34 -6.50
CA LYS A 33 14.28 17.55 -7.22
C LYS A 33 14.80 16.36 -6.41
N ARG A 34 14.35 16.23 -5.15
CA ARG A 34 14.79 15.14 -4.27
C ARG A 34 13.88 13.95 -4.41
N GLU A 35 14.47 12.78 -4.46
CA GLU A 35 13.73 11.53 -4.54
C GLU A 35 14.26 10.54 -3.51
N LYS A 36 13.36 9.71 -2.99
CA LYS A 36 13.73 8.61 -2.11
C LYS A 36 12.91 7.39 -2.50
N LEU A 37 13.60 6.32 -2.85
CA LEU A 37 12.95 5.05 -3.17
C LEU A 37 13.06 4.11 -1.98
N LEU A 38 11.91 3.66 -1.50
CA LEU A 38 11.80 2.66 -0.43
C LEU A 38 11.28 1.38 -1.03
N SER A 39 11.75 0.25 -0.54
CA SER A 39 11.23 -1.03 -1.00
C SER A 39 11.48 -2.10 0.04
N GLY A 40 10.78 -3.20 -0.10
CA GLY A 40 10.92 -4.35 0.78
C GLY A 40 10.00 -5.46 0.32
N GLY A 41 9.87 -6.50 1.14
CA GLY A 41 9.02 -7.61 0.77
C GLY A 41 8.78 -8.55 1.92
N GLU A 42 7.96 -9.55 1.66
CA GLU A 42 7.62 -10.62 2.60
C GLU A 42 7.66 -11.96 1.86
N PRO A 43 8.14 -13.03 2.52
CA PRO A 43 8.24 -14.33 1.82
C PRO A 43 6.90 -15.00 1.58
N CYS A 44 5.87 -14.66 2.35
CA CYS A 44 4.53 -15.22 2.18
C CYS A 44 3.49 -14.14 2.42
N THR A 45 2.94 -13.62 1.33
CA THR A 45 2.03 -12.48 1.39
C THR A 45 1.07 -12.51 0.19
N THR A 46 0.32 -11.44 0.00
CA THR A 46 -0.60 -11.27 -1.12
C THR A 46 -0.34 -9.96 -1.83
N ASN A 47 -0.82 -9.85 -3.06
CA ASN A 47 -0.69 -8.60 -3.82
C ASN A 47 -1.36 -7.43 -3.09
N ASN A 48 -2.59 -7.65 -2.59
CA ASN A 48 -3.32 -6.59 -1.88
C ASN A 48 -2.59 -6.11 -0.64
N ARG A 49 -1.97 -7.03 0.10
CA ARG A 49 -1.19 -6.68 1.27
C ARG A 49 0.04 -5.84 0.90
N MET A 50 0.69 -6.16 -0.19
CA MET A 50 1.86 -5.39 -0.65
C MET A 50 1.47 -4.00 -1.16
N GLU A 51 0.31 -3.86 -1.77
CA GLU A 51 -0.21 -2.55 -2.17
C GLU A 51 -0.43 -1.65 -0.95
N LEU A 52 -1.05 -2.19 0.09
CA LEU A 52 -1.23 -1.46 1.35
C LEU A 52 0.09 -1.10 1.99
N ARG A 53 1.04 -2.05 1.99
CA ARG A 53 2.35 -1.86 2.60
C ARG A 53 3.12 -0.72 1.93
N ALA A 54 3.07 -0.65 0.61
CA ALA A 54 3.75 0.40 -0.14
C ALA A 54 3.23 1.80 0.25
N ALA A 55 1.91 1.95 0.31
CA ALA A 55 1.31 3.22 0.70
C ALA A 55 1.67 3.59 2.15
N LEU A 56 1.56 2.63 3.06
CA LEU A 56 1.87 2.83 4.46
C LEU A 56 3.33 3.25 4.67
N GLU A 57 4.27 2.48 4.11
CA GLU A 57 5.69 2.75 4.30
C GLU A 57 6.10 4.11 3.71
N GLY A 58 5.50 4.48 2.57
CA GLY A 58 5.74 5.79 1.99
C GLY A 58 5.30 6.93 2.91
N LEU A 59 4.11 6.82 3.49
CA LEU A 59 3.61 7.84 4.41
C LEU A 59 4.41 7.89 5.70
N LEU A 60 4.80 6.74 6.24
CA LEU A 60 5.59 6.67 7.47
C LEU A 60 7.00 7.25 7.32
N ALA A 61 7.51 7.32 6.11
CA ALA A 61 8.83 7.89 5.85
C ALA A 61 8.85 9.42 5.95
N LEU A 62 7.70 10.06 5.91
CA LEU A 62 7.60 11.51 6.01
C LEU A 62 7.73 11.94 7.48
N LYS A 63 8.61 12.92 7.74
CA LYS A 63 8.95 13.33 9.09
C LYS A 63 8.08 14.48 9.61
N GLU A 64 7.28 15.07 8.73
CA GLU A 64 6.40 16.19 9.10
C GLU A 64 5.11 16.10 8.30
N PRO A 65 4.03 16.77 8.73
CA PRO A 65 2.80 16.80 7.94
C PRO A 65 3.05 17.38 6.56
N CYS A 66 2.55 16.70 5.53
CA CYS A 66 2.73 17.08 4.13
C CYS A 66 1.41 17.06 3.38
N GLN A 67 1.39 17.76 2.24
CA GLN A 67 0.36 17.59 1.25
C GLN A 67 0.85 16.49 0.30
N VAL A 68 0.27 15.31 0.40
CA VAL A 68 0.72 14.13 -0.33
C VAL A 68 -0.20 13.85 -1.51
N HIS A 69 0.39 13.72 -2.69
CA HIS A 69 -0.31 13.22 -3.87
C HIS A 69 0.12 11.77 -4.05
N LEU A 70 -0.76 10.86 -3.69
CA LEU A 70 -0.48 9.42 -3.73
C LEU A 70 -0.98 8.84 -5.04
N HIS A 71 -0.04 8.37 -5.86
CA HIS A 71 -0.31 7.80 -7.18
C HIS A 71 -0.19 6.27 -7.10
N THR A 72 -1.27 5.58 -7.42
CA THR A 72 -1.29 4.12 -7.38
C THR A 72 -2.26 3.57 -8.43
N ASP A 73 -1.96 2.38 -8.94
CA ASP A 73 -2.86 1.65 -9.83
C ASP A 73 -3.66 0.57 -9.10
N SER A 74 -3.58 0.53 -7.77
CA SER A 74 -4.25 -0.49 -6.97
C SER A 74 -5.77 -0.35 -7.02
N GLN A 75 -6.44 -1.29 -7.67
CA GLN A 75 -7.90 -1.34 -7.68
C GLN A 75 -8.46 -1.66 -6.28
N TYR A 76 -7.72 -2.41 -5.50
CA TYR A 76 -8.09 -2.75 -4.13
C TYR A 76 -8.22 -1.50 -3.27
N LEU A 77 -7.21 -0.62 -3.29
CA LEU A 77 -7.24 0.64 -2.56
C LEU A 77 -8.35 1.55 -3.09
N LYS A 78 -8.46 1.65 -4.41
CA LYS A 78 -9.46 2.50 -5.04
C LYS A 78 -10.88 2.10 -4.63
N ARG A 79 -11.19 0.81 -4.71
CA ARG A 79 -12.51 0.31 -4.38
C ARG A 79 -12.83 0.47 -2.89
N ALA A 80 -11.85 0.26 -2.03
CA ALA A 80 -12.05 0.39 -0.59
C ALA A 80 -12.49 1.79 -0.19
N PHE A 81 -11.92 2.81 -0.82
CA PHE A 81 -12.32 4.19 -0.54
C PHE A 81 -13.58 4.61 -1.32
N ALA A 82 -13.65 4.26 -2.61
CA ALA A 82 -14.76 4.68 -3.46
C ALA A 82 -16.08 3.99 -3.09
N GLU A 83 -16.03 2.73 -2.68
CA GLU A 83 -17.23 1.95 -2.34
C GLU A 83 -17.57 2.01 -0.85
N GLY A 84 -16.84 2.80 -0.07
CA GLY A 84 -17.14 3.02 1.34
C GLY A 84 -16.82 1.84 2.26
N TRP A 85 -15.96 0.92 1.83
CA TRP A 85 -15.57 -0.23 2.67
C TRP A 85 -14.93 0.21 3.97
N VAL A 86 -14.01 1.17 3.88
CA VAL A 86 -13.26 1.67 5.05
C VAL A 86 -14.20 2.28 6.08
N GLU A 87 -15.15 3.10 5.64
CA GLU A 87 -16.11 3.73 6.54
C GLU A 87 -16.99 2.68 7.24
N ARG A 88 -17.44 1.66 6.51
CA ARG A 88 -18.23 0.58 7.09
C ARG A 88 -17.44 -0.21 8.11
N TRP A 89 -16.18 -0.53 7.80
CA TRP A 89 -15.32 -1.29 8.71
C TRP A 89 -15.08 -0.52 10.01
N GLN A 90 -14.85 0.78 9.92
CA GLN A 90 -14.66 1.62 11.11
C GLN A 90 -15.90 1.63 12.01
N LYS A 91 -17.08 1.60 11.40
CA LYS A 91 -18.34 1.63 12.14
C LYS A 91 -18.74 0.28 12.72
N ASN A 92 -18.34 -0.83 12.09
CA ASN A 92 -18.80 -2.17 12.48
C ASN A 92 -17.75 -3.02 13.19
N GLY A 93 -16.63 -2.41 13.63
CA GLY A 93 -15.60 -3.12 14.36
C GLY A 93 -14.70 -3.98 13.47
N TRP A 94 -14.51 -3.59 12.21
CA TRP A 94 -13.65 -4.26 11.25
C TRP A 94 -14.09 -5.68 10.91
N ARG A 95 -15.37 -5.80 10.59
CA ARG A 95 -15.96 -7.08 10.21
C ARG A 95 -16.51 -7.06 8.80
N THR A 96 -16.42 -8.21 8.12
CA THR A 96 -17.02 -8.40 6.80
C THR A 96 -18.54 -8.55 6.95
N ALA A 97 -19.25 -8.61 5.83
CA ALA A 97 -20.71 -8.83 5.83
C ALA A 97 -21.09 -10.15 6.51
N GLU A 98 -20.20 -11.16 6.46
CA GLU A 98 -20.41 -12.46 7.10
C GLU A 98 -19.98 -12.47 8.58
N GLY A 99 -19.58 -11.33 9.13
CA GLY A 99 -19.17 -11.22 10.52
C GLY A 99 -17.74 -11.67 10.80
N LYS A 100 -16.94 -11.93 9.77
CA LYS A 100 -15.55 -12.35 9.92
C LYS A 100 -14.63 -11.12 10.00
N PRO A 101 -13.44 -11.25 10.63
CA PRO A 101 -12.48 -10.14 10.62
C PRO A 101 -12.08 -9.75 9.20
N VAL A 102 -11.91 -8.45 8.97
CA VAL A 102 -11.47 -7.92 7.69
C VAL A 102 -10.03 -8.35 7.41
N LYS A 103 -9.76 -8.81 6.19
CA LYS A 103 -8.40 -9.16 5.78
C LYS A 103 -7.51 -7.91 5.78
N ASN A 104 -6.27 -8.08 6.20
CA ASN A 104 -5.28 -6.99 6.25
C ASN A 104 -5.68 -5.85 7.19
N GLN A 105 -6.51 -6.17 8.19
CA GLN A 105 -6.98 -5.18 9.16
C GLN A 105 -5.83 -4.41 9.81
N ASP A 106 -4.74 -5.09 10.13
CA ASP A 106 -3.54 -4.50 10.73
C ASP A 106 -2.98 -3.36 9.86
N LEU A 107 -2.82 -3.63 8.56
CA LEU A 107 -2.30 -2.64 7.62
C LEU A 107 -3.31 -1.53 7.34
N TRP A 108 -4.61 -1.87 7.24
CA TRP A 108 -5.64 -0.87 7.04
C TRP A 108 -5.70 0.13 8.19
N GLN A 109 -5.67 -0.36 9.42
CA GLN A 109 -5.70 0.51 10.59
C GLN A 109 -4.46 1.41 10.65
N ALA A 110 -3.28 0.84 10.38
CA ALA A 110 -2.05 1.62 10.34
C ALA A 110 -2.07 2.66 9.23
N LEU A 111 -2.58 2.30 8.05
CA LEU A 111 -2.68 3.21 6.92
C LEU A 111 -3.62 4.39 7.23
N LEU A 112 -4.79 4.11 7.79
CA LEU A 112 -5.74 5.17 8.14
C LEU A 112 -5.15 6.14 9.16
N LYS A 113 -4.41 5.61 10.13
CA LYS A 113 -3.73 6.45 11.11
C LYS A 113 -2.65 7.33 10.46
N ALA A 114 -1.89 6.75 9.54
CA ALA A 114 -0.86 7.51 8.81
C ALA A 114 -1.49 8.60 7.94
N LEU A 115 -2.65 8.32 7.31
CA LEU A 115 -3.35 9.30 6.49
C LEU A 115 -3.80 10.53 7.31
N GLU A 116 -4.16 10.33 8.57
CA GLU A 116 -4.58 11.44 9.44
C GLU A 116 -3.48 12.46 9.66
N GLY A 117 -2.22 12.07 9.58
CA GLY A 117 -1.09 12.97 9.77
C GLY A 117 -0.77 13.86 8.59
N HIS A 118 -1.46 13.69 7.46
CA HIS A 118 -1.17 14.40 6.23
C HIS A 118 -2.45 14.79 5.50
N ARG A 119 -2.32 15.68 4.52
CA ARG A 119 -3.40 15.93 3.56
C ARG A 119 -3.10 15.08 2.33
N VAL A 120 -3.85 14.00 2.17
CA VAL A 120 -3.59 13.04 1.10
C VAL A 120 -4.66 13.13 0.03
N SER A 121 -4.22 13.31 -1.23
CA SER A 121 -5.06 13.23 -2.40
C SER A 121 -4.66 11.97 -3.16
N PHE A 122 -5.64 11.13 -3.48
CA PHE A 122 -5.39 9.92 -4.25
C PHE A 122 -5.49 10.18 -5.74
N HIS A 123 -4.52 9.71 -6.49
CA HIS A 123 -4.49 9.78 -7.94
C HIS A 123 -4.47 8.36 -8.47
N TRP A 124 -5.61 7.91 -9.01
CA TRP A 124 -5.74 6.56 -9.51
C TRP A 124 -5.20 6.49 -10.93
N VAL A 125 -4.14 5.71 -11.11
CA VAL A 125 -3.44 5.58 -12.38
C VAL A 125 -3.85 4.27 -13.02
N GLU A 126 -4.00 4.26 -14.34
CA GLU A 126 -4.23 3.00 -15.05
C GLU A 126 -2.93 2.22 -15.10
N GLY A 127 -3.00 0.93 -14.74
CA GLY A 127 -1.83 0.05 -14.80
C GLY A 127 -1.29 -0.06 -16.21
N HIS A 128 0.03 -0.06 -16.33
CA HIS A 128 0.74 -0.17 -17.61
C HIS A 128 0.45 0.98 -18.61
N SER A 129 0.15 2.17 -18.07
CA SER A 129 -0.17 3.33 -18.91
C SER A 129 1.06 4.14 -19.32
N GLY A 130 2.26 3.63 -19.09
CA GLY A 130 3.49 4.27 -19.57
C GLY A 130 4.03 5.40 -18.68
N HIS A 131 3.54 5.55 -17.46
CA HIS A 131 4.07 6.53 -16.53
C HIS A 131 5.42 6.07 -15.97
N PRO A 132 6.53 6.82 -16.17
CA PRO A 132 7.85 6.37 -15.74
C PRO A 132 7.95 6.04 -14.26
N GLU A 133 7.33 6.84 -13.40
CA GLU A 133 7.38 6.64 -11.95
C GLU A 133 6.65 5.35 -11.55
N ASN A 134 5.52 5.08 -12.16
CA ASN A 134 4.75 3.87 -11.90
C ASN A 134 5.49 2.62 -12.38
N GLU A 135 6.14 2.71 -13.53
CA GLU A 135 6.97 1.61 -14.04
C GLU A 135 8.17 1.36 -13.14
N ARG A 136 8.75 2.42 -12.58
CA ARG A 136 9.90 2.31 -11.68
C ARG A 136 9.52 1.58 -10.40
N VAL A 137 8.41 1.93 -9.77
CA VAL A 137 7.97 1.24 -8.55
C VAL A 137 7.50 -0.19 -8.84
N ASP A 138 6.89 -0.42 -10.00
CA ASP A 138 6.51 -1.76 -10.43
C ASP A 138 7.73 -2.68 -10.54
N ARG A 139 8.78 -2.22 -11.23
CA ARG A 139 10.02 -2.99 -11.35
C ARG A 139 10.65 -3.28 -10.00
N GLU A 140 10.70 -2.28 -9.12
CA GLU A 140 11.31 -2.45 -7.79
C GLU A 140 10.49 -3.40 -6.92
N ALA A 141 9.17 -3.31 -6.96
CA ALA A 141 8.30 -4.23 -6.23
C ALA A 141 8.50 -5.67 -6.70
N ARG A 142 8.57 -5.88 -8.01
CA ARG A 142 8.82 -7.22 -8.58
C ARG A 142 10.20 -7.73 -8.22
N ARG A 143 11.21 -6.87 -8.24
CA ARG A 143 12.57 -7.24 -7.85
C ARG A 143 12.61 -7.71 -6.41
N GLN A 144 11.93 -7.00 -5.52
CA GLN A 144 11.85 -7.37 -4.11
C GLN A 144 11.09 -8.69 -3.90
N ALA A 145 10.04 -8.92 -4.67
CA ALA A 145 9.31 -10.19 -4.61
C ALA A 145 10.20 -11.37 -5.00
N LYS A 146 10.99 -11.20 -6.06
CA LYS A 146 11.92 -12.25 -6.53
C LYS A 146 13.08 -12.47 -5.57
N ALA A 147 13.45 -11.47 -4.79
CA ALA A 147 14.54 -11.56 -3.83
C ALA A 147 14.14 -12.24 -2.51
N GLN A 148 12.84 -12.46 -2.28
CA GLN A 148 12.38 -13.09 -1.04
C GLN A 148 12.76 -14.57 -0.98
N PRO A 149 13.03 -15.10 0.25
CA PRO A 149 13.27 -16.54 0.41
C PRO A 149 12.06 -17.34 -0.05
N LYS A 150 12.33 -18.47 -0.72
CA LYS A 150 11.26 -19.40 -1.11
C LYS A 150 10.97 -20.31 0.06
N VAL A 151 9.91 -20.01 0.78
CA VAL A 151 9.48 -20.81 1.93
C VAL A 151 8.02 -21.21 1.72
N PRO A 152 7.59 -22.38 2.26
CA PRO A 152 6.18 -22.72 2.21
C PRO A 152 5.34 -21.71 2.97
N CYS A 153 4.22 -21.31 2.38
CA CYS A 153 3.29 -20.46 3.10
C CYS A 153 2.52 -21.27 4.12
N PRO A 154 2.28 -20.72 5.34
CA PRO A 154 1.48 -21.42 6.34
C PRO A 154 0.08 -21.71 5.81
N PRO A 155 -0.56 -22.81 6.24
CA PRO A 155 -1.95 -23.05 5.88
C PRO A 155 -2.85 -21.95 6.40
N LYS A 156 -3.99 -21.73 5.72
CA LYS A 156 -4.97 -20.77 6.20
C LYS A 156 -5.46 -21.18 7.57
N GLU A 157 -5.77 -20.18 8.41
CA GLU A 157 -6.33 -20.42 9.72
C GLU A 157 -7.57 -21.30 9.61
N GLY A 158 -7.67 -22.32 10.48
CA GLY A 158 -8.75 -23.28 10.45
C GLY A 158 -8.57 -24.47 9.52
N THR A 159 -7.46 -24.56 8.79
CA THR A 159 -7.18 -25.67 7.87
C THR A 159 -6.02 -26.52 8.37
N LEU A 160 -6.11 -27.02 9.58
CA LEU A 160 -5.07 -27.86 10.20
C LEU A 160 -5.05 -29.28 9.62
N PHE A 161 -6.12 -29.69 9.01
CA PHE A 161 -6.26 -31.04 8.45
C PHE A 161 -6.88 -30.98 7.06
#